data_8cef167d1a99421e47c4e7e7c9ad32bc
#
_entry.id   8cef167d1a99421e47c4e7e7c9ad32bc
#
_cell.length_a   1.000
_cell.length_b   1.000
_cell.length_c   1.000
_cell.angle_alpha   90.00
_cell.angle_beta   90.00
_cell.angle_gamma   90.00
#
_symmetry.space_group_name_H-M   'P 1'
#
loop_
_entity.id
_entity.type
_entity.pdbx_description
1 polymer ?
#
loop_
_entity_poly.entity_id
_entity_poly.type
_entity_poly.pdbx_seq_one_letter_code
_entity_poly.pdbx_strand_id
1 'polypeptide(L)'
;MIEEALVIHRLHGNAAQRRDRVAELLTLVGLSPTHARRYPHEFSGGQRQRIGVARALAVDPQLIIADEPVSALDVSIQAQILNLLKDLKNRLGLTYVFVAHDLAVVEHISDRVAVMYLGRIVELADARALYAEPLHPYTKALLSAIPEPEPTRKAQRIVLTGDVPSPAKPPAGCPFHPRCFMAQARCSTDVPALREVKPGHWSACHFAEQVG
;
A
#
# COMPACT_ATOMS: atom_id res chain seq x y z
N MET A 1 -25.27 0.14 3.57
CA MET A 1 -23.81 0.29 3.27
C MET A 1 -23.51 0.14 1.77
N ILE A 2 -23.64 -1.05 1.12
CA ILE A 2 -23.36 -1.20 -0.33
C ILE A 2 -24.44 -0.48 -1.15
N GLU A 3 -25.71 -0.72 -0.86
CA GLU A 3 -26.86 -0.09 -1.55
C GLU A 3 -26.83 1.44 -1.44
N GLU A 4 -26.32 1.99 -0.36
CA GLU A 4 -26.16 3.43 -0.14
C GLU A 4 -25.32 4.09 -1.25
N ALA A 5 -24.21 3.47 -1.66
CA ALA A 5 -23.39 3.95 -2.77
C ALA A 5 -24.21 3.98 -4.09
N LEU A 6 -25.01 2.94 -4.34
CA LEU A 6 -25.87 2.88 -5.52
C LEU A 6 -26.93 3.99 -5.53
N VAL A 7 -27.51 4.28 -4.35
CA VAL A 7 -28.53 5.34 -4.20
C VAL A 7 -27.90 6.73 -4.40
N ILE A 8 -26.80 7.02 -3.73
CA ILE A 8 -26.10 8.32 -3.80
C ILE A 8 -25.70 8.63 -5.24
N HIS A 9 -25.15 7.64 -5.94
CA HIS A 9 -24.71 7.80 -7.32
C HIS A 9 -25.82 7.58 -8.36
N ARG A 10 -27.08 7.37 -7.92
CA ARG A 10 -28.26 7.17 -8.78
C ARG A 10 -28.09 6.01 -9.77
N LEU A 11 -27.40 4.96 -9.35
CA LEU A 11 -27.18 3.75 -10.14
C LEU A 11 -28.34 2.76 -9.92
N HIS A 12 -28.67 1.97 -10.99
CA HIS A 12 -29.71 0.94 -10.92
C HIS A 12 -31.08 1.47 -10.44
N GLY A 13 -31.75 2.22 -11.29
CA GLY A 13 -33.02 2.98 -11.19
C GLY A 13 -34.04 2.63 -10.10
N ASN A 14 -34.31 1.35 -9.79
CA ASN A 14 -35.29 0.94 -8.80
C ASN A 14 -34.72 0.06 -7.67
N ALA A 15 -35.46 -0.10 -6.59
CA ALA A 15 -35.02 -0.84 -5.41
C ALA A 15 -34.78 -2.35 -5.67
N ALA A 16 -35.46 -2.95 -6.63
CA ALA A 16 -35.24 -4.36 -6.98
C ALA A 16 -33.87 -4.53 -7.66
N GLN A 17 -33.60 -3.73 -8.68
CA GLN A 17 -32.31 -3.75 -9.39
C GLN A 17 -31.12 -3.47 -8.45
N ARG A 18 -31.27 -2.53 -7.52
CA ARG A 18 -30.23 -2.28 -6.51
C ARG A 18 -30.00 -3.48 -5.60
N ARG A 19 -31.06 -4.17 -5.17
CA ARG A 19 -30.92 -5.40 -4.36
C ARG A 19 -30.21 -6.51 -5.13
N ASP A 20 -30.54 -6.68 -6.40
CA ASP A 20 -29.91 -7.69 -7.27
C ASP A 20 -28.39 -7.35 -7.41
N ARG A 21 -28.06 -6.08 -7.66
CA ARG A 21 -26.67 -5.63 -7.74
C ARG A 21 -25.90 -5.83 -6.42
N VAL A 22 -26.51 -5.59 -5.28
CA VAL A 22 -25.91 -5.88 -3.96
C VAL A 22 -25.64 -7.37 -3.80
N ALA A 23 -26.56 -8.24 -4.22
CA ALA A 23 -26.38 -9.69 -4.17
C ALA A 23 -25.21 -10.16 -5.07
N GLU A 24 -25.09 -9.62 -6.28
CA GLU A 24 -23.96 -9.85 -7.18
C GLU A 24 -22.61 -9.43 -6.56
N LEU A 25 -22.58 -8.20 -6.01
CA LEU A 25 -21.36 -7.65 -5.38
C LEU A 25 -20.93 -8.49 -4.16
N LEU A 26 -21.87 -8.96 -3.34
CA LEU A 26 -21.57 -9.85 -2.23
C LEU A 26 -20.98 -11.18 -2.74
N THR A 27 -21.57 -11.76 -3.76
CA THR A 27 -21.05 -12.99 -4.39
C THR A 27 -19.67 -12.78 -4.96
N LEU A 28 -19.43 -11.64 -5.61
CA LEU A 28 -18.14 -11.29 -6.21
C LEU A 28 -16.98 -11.25 -5.20
N VAL A 29 -17.28 -10.82 -3.96
CA VAL A 29 -16.29 -10.80 -2.86
C VAL A 29 -16.31 -12.07 -2.00
N GLY A 30 -17.01 -13.13 -2.44
CA GLY A 30 -17.07 -14.42 -1.75
C GLY A 30 -17.95 -14.42 -0.48
N LEU A 31 -18.98 -13.57 -0.45
CA LEU A 31 -19.98 -13.55 0.61
C LEU A 31 -21.33 -14.06 0.09
N SER A 32 -22.16 -14.63 1.00
CA SER A 32 -23.52 -15.01 0.65
C SER A 32 -24.42 -13.79 0.38
N PRO A 33 -25.27 -13.80 -0.65
CA PRO A 33 -26.30 -12.77 -0.86
C PRO A 33 -27.24 -12.57 0.34
N THR A 34 -27.44 -13.60 1.15
CA THR A 34 -28.27 -13.52 2.36
C THR A 34 -27.68 -12.57 3.41
N HIS A 35 -26.38 -12.26 3.32
CA HIS A 35 -25.70 -11.31 4.18
C HIS A 35 -26.17 -9.86 3.97
N ALA A 36 -26.86 -9.54 2.88
CA ALA A 36 -27.42 -8.21 2.61
C ALA A 36 -28.33 -7.67 3.73
N ARG A 37 -28.90 -8.55 4.54
CA ARG A 37 -29.83 -8.20 5.63
C ARG A 37 -29.17 -8.09 7.01
N ARG A 38 -27.86 -8.38 7.12
CA ARG A 38 -27.12 -8.37 8.38
C ARG A 38 -26.60 -6.98 8.73
N TYR A 39 -26.43 -6.75 10.02
CA TYR A 39 -25.82 -5.54 10.55
C TYR A 39 -24.27 -5.67 10.61
N PRO A 40 -23.53 -4.55 10.59
CA PRO A 40 -22.06 -4.58 10.60
C PRO A 40 -21.43 -5.36 11.76
N HIS A 41 -22.05 -5.35 12.93
CA HIS A 41 -21.54 -6.05 14.12
C HIS A 41 -21.69 -7.58 14.05
N GLU A 42 -22.49 -8.10 13.10
CA GLU A 42 -22.68 -9.54 12.88
C GLU A 42 -21.60 -10.15 11.95
N PHE A 43 -20.62 -9.35 11.50
CA PHE A 43 -19.56 -9.77 10.60
C PHE A 43 -18.21 -9.82 11.30
N SER A 44 -17.39 -10.82 10.92
CA SER A 44 -15.99 -10.87 11.29
C SER A 44 -15.19 -9.71 10.64
N GLY A 45 -13.97 -9.46 11.10
CA GLY A 45 -13.08 -8.45 10.53
C GLY A 45 -12.86 -8.63 9.03
N GLY A 46 -12.53 -9.85 8.59
CA GLY A 46 -12.34 -10.16 7.18
C GLY A 46 -13.61 -10.05 6.34
N GLN A 47 -14.78 -10.39 6.90
CA GLN A 47 -16.05 -10.18 6.22
C GLN A 47 -16.38 -8.68 6.07
N ARG A 48 -16.13 -7.86 7.10
CA ARG A 48 -16.29 -6.40 7.00
C ARG A 48 -15.38 -5.82 5.92
N GLN A 49 -14.15 -6.31 5.81
CA GLN A 49 -13.23 -5.87 4.75
C GLN A 49 -13.76 -6.23 3.35
N ARG A 50 -14.26 -7.46 3.16
CA ARG A 50 -14.92 -7.88 1.90
C ARG A 50 -16.12 -6.99 1.55
N ILE A 51 -16.93 -6.60 2.53
CA ILE A 51 -18.04 -5.65 2.34
C ILE A 51 -17.51 -4.26 1.94
N GLY A 52 -16.40 -3.80 2.53
CA GLY A 52 -15.73 -2.57 2.12
C GLY A 52 -15.29 -2.59 0.65
N VAL A 53 -14.70 -3.70 0.21
CA VAL A 53 -14.35 -3.93 -1.21
C VAL A 53 -15.60 -3.94 -2.09
N ALA A 54 -16.66 -4.67 -1.72
CA ALA A 54 -17.93 -4.69 -2.46
C ALA A 54 -18.56 -3.29 -2.58
N ARG A 55 -18.47 -2.47 -1.52
CA ARG A 55 -18.94 -1.08 -1.55
C ARG A 55 -18.13 -0.21 -2.52
N ALA A 56 -16.81 -0.36 -2.55
CA ALA A 56 -15.97 0.35 -3.51
C ALA A 56 -16.29 -0.03 -4.95
N LEU A 57 -16.59 -1.31 -5.20
CA LEU A 57 -16.97 -1.83 -6.53
C LEU A 57 -18.37 -1.43 -6.98
N ALA A 58 -19.23 -0.94 -6.08
CA ALA A 58 -20.63 -0.62 -6.39
C ALA A 58 -20.79 0.46 -7.47
N VAL A 59 -19.80 1.33 -7.62
CA VAL A 59 -19.78 2.44 -8.59
C VAL A 59 -19.00 2.13 -9.89
N ASP A 60 -18.69 0.86 -10.12
CA ASP A 60 -17.91 0.39 -11.27
C ASP A 60 -16.61 1.21 -11.54
N PRO A 61 -15.73 1.33 -10.53
CA PRO A 61 -14.55 2.18 -10.61
C PRO A 61 -13.48 1.58 -11.54
N GLN A 62 -12.66 2.45 -12.15
CA GLN A 62 -11.42 2.06 -12.82
C GLN A 62 -10.21 2.09 -11.87
N LEU A 63 -10.29 2.90 -10.80
CA LEU A 63 -9.26 3.09 -9.80
C LEU A 63 -9.86 2.94 -8.40
N ILE A 64 -9.22 2.14 -7.55
CA ILE A 64 -9.55 2.02 -6.13
C ILE A 64 -8.34 2.45 -5.30
N ILE A 65 -8.58 3.35 -4.34
CA ILE A 65 -7.59 3.71 -3.33
C ILE A 65 -7.87 2.83 -2.09
N ALA A 66 -6.90 1.98 -1.76
CA ALA A 66 -6.96 1.07 -0.61
C ALA A 66 -5.97 1.57 0.45
N ASP A 67 -6.49 2.25 1.46
CA ASP A 67 -5.71 2.80 2.57
C ASP A 67 -5.69 1.80 3.73
N GLU A 68 -4.54 1.19 3.96
CA GLU A 68 -4.29 0.15 4.97
C GLU A 68 -5.36 -0.98 5.00
N PRO A 69 -5.74 -1.57 3.87
CA PRO A 69 -6.93 -2.43 3.79
C PRO A 69 -6.80 -3.75 4.55
N VAL A 70 -5.63 -4.08 5.08
CA VAL A 70 -5.37 -5.36 5.76
C VAL A 70 -4.68 -5.21 7.11
N SER A 71 -4.40 -3.99 7.57
CA SER A 71 -3.60 -3.71 8.78
C SER A 71 -4.20 -4.27 10.08
N ALA A 72 -5.52 -4.36 10.17
CA ALA A 72 -6.24 -4.82 11.37
C ALA A 72 -6.66 -6.31 11.30
N LEU A 73 -6.10 -7.08 10.36
CA LEU A 73 -6.47 -8.47 10.13
C LEU A 73 -5.31 -9.40 10.53
N ASP A 74 -5.65 -10.63 10.95
CA ASP A 74 -4.66 -11.68 11.13
C ASP A 74 -4.06 -12.11 9.77
N VAL A 75 -2.84 -12.68 9.80
CA VAL A 75 -2.05 -13.01 8.61
C VAL A 75 -2.81 -13.90 7.62
N SER A 76 -3.60 -14.86 8.13
CA SER A 76 -4.37 -15.79 7.29
C SER A 76 -5.49 -15.09 6.53
N ILE A 77 -6.24 -14.22 7.21
CA ILE A 77 -7.31 -13.42 6.59
C ILE A 77 -6.73 -12.34 5.67
N GLN A 78 -5.60 -11.74 6.05
CA GLN A 78 -4.84 -10.80 5.24
C GLN A 78 -4.50 -11.41 3.86
N ALA A 79 -3.92 -12.61 3.83
CA ALA A 79 -3.61 -13.33 2.59
C ALA A 79 -4.86 -13.57 1.73
N GLN A 80 -6.00 -13.91 2.34
CA GLN A 80 -7.25 -14.09 1.61
C GLN A 80 -7.76 -12.80 0.96
N ILE A 81 -7.65 -11.65 1.66
CA ILE A 81 -8.06 -10.35 1.11
C ILE A 81 -7.12 -9.92 -0.03
N LEU A 82 -5.81 -10.13 0.11
CA LEU A 82 -4.84 -9.81 -0.95
C LEU A 82 -5.10 -10.63 -2.21
N ASN A 83 -5.37 -11.93 -2.07
CA ASN A 83 -5.74 -12.79 -3.20
C ASN A 83 -7.04 -12.33 -3.86
N LEU A 84 -8.06 -11.98 -3.05
CA LEU A 84 -9.30 -11.43 -3.57
C LEU A 84 -9.06 -10.14 -4.39
N LEU A 85 -8.25 -9.21 -3.89
CA LEU A 85 -7.93 -7.97 -4.60
C LEU A 85 -7.18 -8.24 -5.91
N LYS A 86 -6.25 -9.20 -5.93
CA LYS A 86 -5.56 -9.64 -7.16
C LYS A 86 -6.52 -10.23 -8.19
N ASP A 87 -7.41 -11.12 -7.73
CA ASP A 87 -8.42 -11.73 -8.61
C ASP A 87 -9.36 -10.68 -9.21
N LEU A 88 -9.81 -9.72 -8.40
CA LEU A 88 -10.66 -8.62 -8.85
C LEU A 88 -9.92 -7.70 -9.83
N LYS A 89 -8.63 -7.40 -9.57
CA LYS A 89 -7.77 -6.63 -10.50
C LYS A 89 -7.78 -7.28 -11.88
N ASN A 90 -7.50 -8.58 -11.94
CA ASN A 90 -7.38 -9.30 -13.20
C ASN A 90 -8.74 -9.48 -13.93
N ARG A 91 -9.82 -9.74 -13.18
CA ARG A 91 -11.16 -9.98 -13.75
C ARG A 91 -11.84 -8.71 -14.23
N LEU A 92 -11.63 -7.59 -13.54
CA LEU A 92 -12.34 -6.33 -13.78
C LEU A 92 -11.43 -5.25 -14.40
N GLY A 93 -10.14 -5.52 -14.64
CA GLY A 93 -9.21 -4.56 -15.20
C GLY A 93 -8.93 -3.36 -14.27
N LEU A 94 -8.95 -3.57 -12.94
CA LEU A 94 -8.85 -2.49 -11.97
C LEU A 94 -7.40 -2.02 -11.79
N THR A 95 -7.28 -0.72 -11.52
CA THR A 95 -6.05 -0.13 -10.99
C THR A 95 -6.19 0.10 -9.49
N TYR A 96 -5.13 -0.19 -8.71
CA TYR A 96 -5.09 0.10 -7.27
C TYR A 96 -4.01 1.12 -6.95
N VAL A 97 -4.33 2.07 -6.04
CA VAL A 97 -3.35 2.75 -5.21
C VAL A 97 -3.44 2.10 -3.83
N PHE A 98 -2.42 1.33 -3.47
CA PHE A 98 -2.40 0.54 -2.23
C PHE A 98 -1.45 1.18 -1.22
N VAL A 99 -1.97 1.66 -0.10
CA VAL A 99 -1.17 2.24 0.99
C VAL A 99 -1.03 1.19 2.09
N ALA A 100 0.20 0.88 2.49
CA ALA A 100 0.48 -0.04 3.57
C ALA A 100 1.84 0.29 4.22
N HIS A 101 2.00 -0.17 5.47
CA HIS A 101 3.26 -0.11 6.20
C HIS A 101 3.97 -1.48 6.26
N ASP A 102 3.33 -2.56 5.85
CA ASP A 102 3.93 -3.89 5.74
C ASP A 102 4.53 -4.10 4.34
N LEU A 103 5.85 -4.12 4.28
CA LEU A 103 6.60 -4.25 3.03
C LEU A 103 6.41 -5.61 2.35
N ALA A 104 6.20 -6.69 3.11
CA ALA A 104 5.94 -8.01 2.53
C ALA A 104 4.59 -8.03 1.79
N VAL A 105 3.59 -7.33 2.33
CA VAL A 105 2.30 -7.12 1.66
C VAL A 105 2.47 -6.32 0.37
N VAL A 106 3.22 -5.21 0.46
CA VAL A 106 3.48 -4.33 -0.71
C VAL A 106 4.18 -5.10 -1.82
N GLU A 107 5.21 -5.88 -1.51
CA GLU A 107 5.92 -6.74 -2.48
C GLU A 107 4.96 -7.68 -3.21
N HIS A 108 4.03 -8.29 -2.45
CA HIS A 108 3.12 -9.30 -3.00
C HIS A 108 2.07 -8.74 -3.98
N ILE A 109 1.58 -7.51 -3.76
CA ILE A 109 0.43 -6.97 -4.50
C ILE A 109 0.80 -5.93 -5.56
N SER A 110 1.96 -5.28 -5.43
CA SER A 110 2.30 -4.09 -6.21
C SER A 110 3.09 -4.42 -7.47
N ASP A 111 2.80 -3.73 -8.56
CA ASP A 111 3.64 -3.70 -9.76
C ASP A 111 4.74 -2.64 -9.62
N ARG A 112 4.40 -1.47 -9.04
CA ARG A 112 5.30 -0.36 -8.76
C ARG A 112 5.17 0.08 -7.32
N VAL A 113 6.26 0.51 -6.72
CA VAL A 113 6.30 0.96 -5.32
C VAL A 113 6.85 2.38 -5.24
N ALA A 114 6.13 3.24 -4.52
CA ALA A 114 6.58 4.56 -4.12
C ALA A 114 6.84 4.57 -2.61
N VAL A 115 8.07 4.80 -2.20
CA VAL A 115 8.44 4.94 -0.80
C VAL A 115 8.34 6.40 -0.40
N MET A 116 7.62 6.67 0.70
CA MET A 116 7.42 8.03 1.22
C MET A 116 8.13 8.23 2.55
N TYR A 117 8.72 9.42 2.72
CA TYR A 117 9.28 9.88 3.99
C TYR A 117 8.89 11.34 4.23
N LEU A 118 8.33 11.65 5.38
CA LEU A 118 7.82 12.99 5.76
C LEU A 118 6.97 13.65 4.66
N GLY A 119 6.03 12.89 4.07
CA GLY A 119 5.11 13.40 3.04
C GLY A 119 5.70 13.60 1.64
N ARG A 120 6.96 13.15 1.40
CA ARG A 120 7.63 13.23 0.10
C ARG A 120 7.96 11.84 -0.43
N ILE A 121 7.81 11.63 -1.72
CA ILE A 121 8.31 10.42 -2.39
C ILE A 121 9.82 10.53 -2.42
N VAL A 122 10.50 9.53 -1.83
CA VAL A 122 11.96 9.44 -1.78
C VAL A 122 12.52 8.40 -2.74
N GLU A 123 11.71 7.42 -3.12
CA GLU A 123 12.06 6.42 -4.11
C GLU A 123 10.82 5.92 -4.84
N LEU A 124 10.93 5.63 -6.13
CA LEU A 124 9.86 5.09 -6.98
C LEU A 124 10.45 4.16 -8.02
N ALA A 125 10.01 2.91 -8.05
CA ALA A 125 10.45 1.93 -9.03
C ALA A 125 9.43 0.80 -9.27
N ASP A 126 9.73 -0.07 -10.24
CA ASP A 126 9.15 -1.42 -10.30
C ASP A 126 9.41 -2.15 -8.98
N ALA A 127 8.41 -2.89 -8.49
CA ALA A 127 8.51 -3.56 -7.19
C ALA A 127 9.74 -4.47 -7.12
N ARG A 128 9.98 -5.32 -8.13
CA ARG A 128 11.12 -6.24 -8.14
C ARG A 128 12.45 -5.51 -8.11
N ALA A 129 12.57 -4.41 -8.86
CA ALA A 129 13.80 -3.61 -8.90
C ALA A 129 14.06 -2.95 -7.54
N LEU A 130 13.05 -2.38 -6.90
CA LEU A 130 13.16 -1.72 -5.60
C LEU A 130 13.58 -2.70 -4.48
N TYR A 131 12.98 -3.90 -4.45
CA TYR A 131 13.32 -4.91 -3.43
C TYR A 131 14.69 -5.55 -3.67
N ALA A 132 15.10 -5.72 -4.94
CA ALA A 132 16.40 -6.27 -5.27
C ALA A 132 17.55 -5.27 -5.04
N GLU A 133 17.34 -4.00 -5.38
CA GLU A 133 18.39 -2.98 -5.33
C GLU A 133 17.79 -1.60 -4.97
N PRO A 134 17.53 -1.32 -3.68
CA PRO A 134 17.06 -0.02 -3.24
C PRO A 134 18.12 1.07 -3.46
N LEU A 135 17.71 2.22 -4.00
CA LEU A 135 18.56 3.36 -4.31
C LEU A 135 18.40 4.53 -3.33
N HIS A 136 17.60 4.36 -2.27
CA HIS A 136 17.50 5.34 -1.19
C HIS A 136 17.85 4.68 0.16
N PRO A 137 18.69 5.32 1.01
CA PRO A 137 19.12 4.73 2.28
C PRO A 137 17.95 4.40 3.23
N TYR A 138 16.86 5.16 3.19
CA TYR A 138 15.65 4.87 3.95
C TYR A 138 14.99 3.57 3.50
N THR A 139 14.82 3.37 2.20
CA THR A 139 14.28 2.13 1.63
C THR A 139 15.15 0.93 2.02
N LYS A 140 16.48 1.06 1.88
CA LYS A 140 17.42 0.00 2.28
C LYS A 140 17.28 -0.37 3.76
N ALA A 141 17.13 0.64 4.63
CA ALA A 141 16.90 0.40 6.05
C ALA A 141 15.55 -0.28 6.32
N LEU A 142 14.48 0.13 5.64
CA LEU A 142 13.16 -0.51 5.74
C LEU A 142 13.21 -1.98 5.32
N LEU A 143 13.79 -2.27 4.15
CA LEU A 143 13.91 -3.63 3.63
C LEU A 143 14.77 -4.52 4.53
N SER A 144 15.84 -3.97 5.14
CA SER A 144 16.69 -4.70 6.10
C SER A 144 15.96 -5.11 7.37
N ALA A 145 14.79 -4.53 7.65
CA ALA A 145 13.97 -4.84 8.82
C ALA A 145 12.91 -5.94 8.57
N ILE A 146 12.74 -6.37 7.31
CA ILE A 146 11.83 -7.48 6.96
C ILE A 146 12.40 -8.77 7.59
N PRO A 147 11.61 -9.53 8.39
CA PRO A 147 12.06 -10.80 8.94
C PRO A 147 12.31 -11.82 7.82
N GLU A 148 13.52 -12.35 7.75
CA GLU A 148 13.80 -13.49 6.86
C GLU A 148 13.34 -14.80 7.54
N PRO A 149 12.66 -15.70 6.80
CA PRO A 149 12.19 -16.96 7.38
C PRO A 149 13.31 -17.97 7.68
N GLU A 150 14.55 -17.68 7.28
CA GLU A 150 15.73 -18.55 7.56
C GLU A 150 16.40 -18.19 8.89
N PRO A 151 16.27 -19.03 9.94
CA PRO A 151 16.86 -18.74 11.27
C PRO A 151 18.40 -18.70 11.28
N THR A 152 19.04 -19.29 10.26
CA THR A 152 20.50 -19.37 10.16
C THR A 152 21.14 -18.13 9.53
N ARG A 153 20.36 -17.32 8.83
CA ARG A 153 20.83 -16.10 8.16
C ARG A 153 20.73 -14.93 9.13
N LYS A 154 21.86 -14.44 9.62
CA LYS A 154 21.91 -13.20 10.40
C LYS A 154 21.63 -12.02 9.45
N ALA A 155 20.36 -11.59 9.36
CA ALA A 155 20.01 -10.36 8.67
C ALA A 155 20.79 -9.20 9.30
N GLN A 156 21.58 -8.50 8.53
CA GLN A 156 22.26 -7.28 8.97
C GLN A 156 21.24 -6.13 8.97
N ARG A 157 20.42 -6.07 10.04
CA ARG A 157 19.44 -5.01 10.19
C ARG A 157 20.13 -3.65 10.35
N ILE A 158 19.78 -2.71 9.49
CA ILE A 158 20.22 -1.31 9.61
C ILE A 158 19.35 -0.62 10.66
N VAL A 159 19.93 -0.32 11.82
CA VAL A 159 19.23 0.38 12.90
C VAL A 159 19.35 1.87 12.65
N LEU A 160 18.21 2.51 12.40
CA LEU A 160 18.14 3.97 12.26
C LEU A 160 18.17 4.61 13.66
N THR A 161 19.08 5.57 13.85
CA THR A 161 19.23 6.33 15.11
C THR A 161 18.40 7.61 15.09
N GLY A 162 18.04 8.11 16.26
CA GLY A 162 17.28 9.35 16.45
C GLY A 162 15.78 9.23 16.15
N ASP A 163 15.04 10.24 16.56
CA ASP A 163 13.59 10.33 16.38
C ASP A 163 13.20 10.71 14.95
N VAL A 164 11.97 10.36 14.56
CA VAL A 164 11.42 10.82 13.29
C VAL A 164 11.10 12.31 13.38
N PRO A 165 11.70 13.16 12.54
CA PRO A 165 11.42 14.59 12.56
C PRO A 165 9.95 14.89 12.28
N SER A 166 9.44 16.02 12.79
CA SER A 166 8.07 16.44 12.51
C SER A 166 7.89 16.81 11.03
N PRO A 167 6.86 16.27 10.37
CA PRO A 167 6.55 16.65 8.99
C PRO A 167 6.12 18.13 8.85
N ALA A 168 5.64 18.76 9.94
CA ALA A 168 5.29 20.18 9.96
C ALA A 168 6.54 21.09 10.03
N LYS A 169 7.69 20.57 10.48
CA LYS A 169 8.96 21.29 10.54
C LYS A 169 10.09 20.33 10.09
N PRO A 170 10.16 20.02 8.78
CA PRO A 170 11.17 19.10 8.27
C PRO A 170 12.57 19.71 8.41
N PRO A 171 13.60 18.87 8.56
CA PRO A 171 15.00 19.30 8.54
C PRO A 171 15.35 20.05 7.26
N ALA A 172 16.34 20.96 7.33
CA ALA A 172 16.93 21.57 6.16
C ALA A 172 17.62 20.51 5.28
N GLY A 173 17.74 20.76 3.99
CA GLY A 173 18.32 19.80 3.05
C GLY A 173 17.51 18.52 2.86
N CYS A 174 18.18 17.38 2.79
CA CYS A 174 17.54 16.07 2.69
C CYS A 174 16.75 15.75 3.98
N PRO A 175 15.43 15.53 3.93
CA PRO A 175 14.63 15.27 5.13
C PRO A 175 15.09 14.05 5.94
N PHE A 176 15.74 13.10 5.30
CA PHE A 176 16.21 11.87 5.93
C PHE A 176 17.63 12.00 6.53
N HIS A 177 18.39 13.08 6.22
CA HIS A 177 19.80 13.19 6.61
C HIS A 177 20.09 12.99 8.11
N PRO A 178 19.23 13.41 9.09
CA PRO A 178 19.54 13.24 10.51
C PRO A 178 19.57 11.76 10.95
N ARG A 179 18.94 10.88 10.15
CA ARG A 179 18.84 9.45 10.43
C ARG A 179 19.57 8.58 9.41
N CYS A 180 20.21 9.21 8.42
CA CYS A 180 20.84 8.52 7.32
C CYS A 180 22.24 8.03 7.69
N PHE A 181 22.49 6.72 7.60
CA PHE A 181 23.79 6.10 7.84
C PHE A 181 24.86 6.46 6.79
N MET A 182 24.45 7.10 5.67
CA MET A 182 25.32 7.58 4.58
C MET A 182 25.36 9.11 4.50
N ALA A 183 24.89 9.83 5.52
CA ALA A 183 24.78 11.29 5.47
C ALA A 183 26.16 11.94 5.26
N GLN A 184 26.21 12.91 4.33
CA GLN A 184 27.37 13.73 4.07
C GLN A 184 27.01 15.22 4.23
N ALA A 185 27.99 16.11 4.26
CA ALA A 185 27.78 17.56 4.51
C ALA A 185 26.72 18.17 3.57
N ARG A 186 26.72 17.82 2.31
CA ARG A 186 25.72 18.29 1.32
C ARG A 186 24.27 17.91 1.70
N CYS A 187 24.08 16.79 2.39
CA CYS A 187 22.73 16.35 2.75
C CYS A 187 22.02 17.26 3.76
N SER A 188 22.78 18.04 4.54
CA SER A 188 22.22 18.99 5.53
C SER A 188 21.81 20.33 4.92
N THR A 189 22.30 20.65 3.72
CA THR A 189 22.07 21.94 3.04
C THR A 189 21.17 21.82 1.84
N ASP A 190 21.36 20.80 1.02
CA ASP A 190 20.71 20.67 -0.27
C ASP A 190 19.59 19.64 -0.24
N VAL A 191 18.42 20.01 -0.75
CA VAL A 191 17.29 19.08 -0.94
C VAL A 191 17.54 18.25 -2.20
N PRO A 192 17.65 16.90 -2.11
CA PRO A 192 17.80 16.08 -3.30
C PRO A 192 16.52 16.06 -4.14
N ALA A 193 16.66 16.29 -5.45
CA ALA A 193 15.55 16.11 -6.38
C ALA A 193 15.26 14.62 -6.58
N LEU A 194 13.98 14.27 -6.75
CA LEU A 194 13.60 12.93 -7.24
C LEU A 194 14.02 12.84 -8.72
N ARG A 195 15.07 12.07 -9.00
CA ARG A 195 15.63 11.92 -10.35
C ARG A 195 15.69 10.46 -10.76
N GLU A 196 15.61 10.20 -12.03
CA GLU A 196 15.80 8.88 -12.57
C GLU A 196 17.29 8.52 -12.50
N VAL A 197 17.61 7.49 -11.71
CA VAL A 197 18.99 7.00 -11.48
C VAL A 197 19.30 5.83 -12.41
N LYS A 198 18.31 4.96 -12.60
CA LYS A 198 18.32 3.87 -13.56
C LYS A 198 17.00 3.90 -14.34
N PRO A 199 16.90 3.31 -15.54
CA PRO A 199 15.66 3.27 -16.30
C PRO A 199 14.47 2.77 -15.46
N GLY A 200 13.45 3.62 -15.28
CA GLY A 200 12.27 3.32 -14.47
C GLY A 200 12.47 3.35 -12.95
N HIS A 201 13.64 3.76 -12.45
CA HIS A 201 13.96 3.79 -11.02
C HIS A 201 14.44 5.18 -10.58
N TRP A 202 13.59 5.87 -9.83
CA TRP A 202 13.83 7.24 -9.35
C TRP A 202 14.20 7.23 -7.86
N SER A 203 15.17 8.05 -7.48
CA SER A 203 15.57 8.24 -6.08
C SER A 203 15.84 9.71 -5.78
N ALA A 204 15.39 10.17 -4.61
CA ALA A 204 15.68 11.49 -4.06
C ALA A 204 16.88 11.41 -3.10
N CYS A 205 18.00 10.92 -3.58
CA CYS A 205 19.25 10.82 -2.85
C CYS A 205 20.40 11.40 -3.69
N HIS A 206 21.27 12.22 -3.05
CA HIS A 206 22.49 12.76 -3.72
C HIS A 206 23.49 11.66 -4.10
N PHE A 207 23.45 10.53 -3.38
CA PHE A 207 24.40 9.43 -3.49
C PHE A 207 23.70 8.10 -3.83
N ALA A 208 22.62 8.17 -4.60
CA ALA A 208 21.80 7.01 -4.93
C ALA A 208 22.60 5.85 -5.54
N GLU A 209 23.60 6.16 -6.34
CA GLU A 209 24.49 5.19 -7.01
C GLU A 209 25.41 4.43 -6.04
N GLN A 210 25.49 4.87 -4.78
CA GLN A 210 26.36 4.28 -3.74
C GLN A 210 25.56 3.48 -2.70
N VAL A 211 24.22 3.43 -2.82
CA VAL A 211 23.34 2.78 -1.84
C VAL A 211 23.30 1.26 -2.04
N GLY A 212 23.38 0.80 -3.28
CA GLY A 212 23.28 -0.59 -3.71
C GLY A 212 24.38 -1.51 -3.22
#